data_f1022b6973c9f3b1f329ff3fcd572e95
#
_entry.id   f1022b6973c9f3b1f329ff3fcd572e95
#
_cell.length_a   1.000
_cell.length_b   1.000
_cell.length_c   1.000
_cell.angle_alpha   90.00
_cell.angle_beta   90.00
_cell.angle_gamma   90.00
#
_symmetry.space_group_name_H-M   'P 1'
#
loop_
_entity.id
_entity.type
_entity.pdbx_description
1 polymer ?
#
loop_
_entity_poly.entity_id
_entity_poly.type
_entity_poly.pdbx_seq_one_letter_code
_entity_poly.pdbx_strand_id
1 'polypeptide(L)'
;MSTKAEDTQKNILNTARKHFLKDGLTGASLRNIVKDAGLTTGAFYKYYPTKEALFDALTDPYMEHIYQIYDQIVEEFEKLSASD
;
A
#
# COMPACT_ATOMS: atom_id res chain seq x y z
N MET A 1 -15.38 3.79 -9.00
CA MET A 1 -14.09 3.50 -9.62
C MET A 1 -12.97 4.20 -8.87
N SER A 2 -11.84 3.53 -8.68
CA SER A 2 -10.70 4.17 -8.04
C SER A 2 -10.01 5.13 -9.01
N THR A 3 -9.49 6.23 -8.47
CA THR A 3 -8.73 7.18 -9.27
C THR A 3 -7.30 6.67 -9.48
N LYS A 4 -6.60 7.24 -10.45
CA LYS A 4 -5.19 6.91 -10.68
C LYS A 4 -4.35 7.20 -9.43
N ALA A 5 -4.65 8.28 -8.72
CA ALA A 5 -3.94 8.62 -7.48
C ALA A 5 -4.17 7.58 -6.39
N GLU A 6 -5.39 7.08 -6.25
CA GLU A 6 -5.71 6.03 -5.29
C GLU A 6 -5.00 4.73 -5.63
N ASP A 7 -4.95 4.37 -6.90
CA ASP A 7 -4.24 3.17 -7.34
C ASP A 7 -2.75 3.29 -7.09
N THR A 8 -2.17 4.44 -7.33
CA THR A 8 -0.76 4.72 -7.05
C THR A 8 -0.47 4.59 -5.56
N GLN A 9 -1.33 5.18 -4.73
CA GLN A 9 -1.17 5.12 -3.27
C GLN A 9 -1.24 3.68 -2.75
N LYS A 10 -2.18 2.91 -3.27
CA LYS A 10 -2.32 1.48 -2.94
C LYS A 10 -1.06 0.72 -3.32
N ASN A 11 -0.53 0.97 -4.51
CA ASN A 11 0.69 0.33 -4.98
C ASN A 11 1.86 0.63 -4.05
N ILE A 12 2.02 1.89 -3.66
CA ILE A 12 3.08 2.31 -2.74
C ILE A 12 2.96 1.56 -1.41
N LEU A 13 1.77 1.54 -0.83
CA LEU A 13 1.55 0.91 0.47
C LEU A 13 1.77 -0.60 0.42
N ASN A 14 1.30 -1.26 -0.62
CA ASN A 14 1.50 -2.70 -0.78
C ASN A 14 2.98 -3.05 -0.95
N THR A 15 3.69 -2.28 -1.75
CA THR A 15 5.12 -2.48 -1.97
C THR A 15 5.90 -2.24 -0.69
N ALA A 16 5.59 -1.16 0.02
CA ALA A 16 6.24 -0.83 1.28
C ALA A 16 6.00 -1.90 2.35
N ARG A 17 4.78 -2.42 2.42
CA ARG A 17 4.45 -3.50 3.36
C ARG A 17 5.36 -4.70 3.17
N LYS A 18 5.58 -5.12 1.95
CA LYS A 18 6.46 -6.25 1.64
C LYS A 18 7.88 -5.99 2.13
N HIS A 19 8.39 -4.78 1.88
CA HIS A 19 9.73 -4.42 2.32
C HIS A 19 9.85 -4.37 3.84
N PHE A 20 8.87 -3.79 4.52
CA PHE A 20 8.89 -3.70 5.97
C PHE A 20 8.74 -5.06 6.65
N LEU A 21 7.94 -5.95 6.07
CA LEU A 21 7.80 -7.31 6.61
C LEU A 21 9.08 -8.12 6.45
N LYS A 22 9.81 -7.89 5.36
CA LYS A 22 11.04 -8.61 5.08
C LYS A 22 12.23 -8.05 5.87
N ASP A 23 12.40 -6.73 5.89
CA ASP A 23 13.62 -6.10 6.38
C ASP A 23 13.40 -5.26 7.65
N GLY A 24 12.17 -5.08 8.09
CA GLY A 24 11.83 -4.19 9.21
C GLY A 24 11.92 -2.72 8.81
N LEU A 25 11.53 -1.84 9.73
CA LEU A 25 11.56 -0.39 9.46
C LEU A 25 12.98 0.11 9.23
N THR A 26 13.90 -0.30 10.08
CA THR A 26 15.29 0.16 10.01
C THR A 26 16.00 -0.38 8.77
N GLY A 27 15.72 -1.63 8.41
CA GLY A 27 16.40 -2.29 7.29
C GLY A 27 15.80 -1.98 5.93
N ALA A 28 14.54 -1.57 5.87
CA ALA A 28 13.89 -1.28 4.60
C ALA A 28 14.45 -0.02 3.97
N SER A 29 14.72 -0.09 2.66
CA SER A 29 15.27 1.02 1.90
C SER A 29 14.16 1.75 1.15
N LEU A 30 13.97 3.03 1.44
CA LEU A 30 12.98 3.84 0.73
C LEU A 30 13.27 3.87 -0.77
N ARG A 31 14.54 3.91 -1.13
CA ARG A 31 14.97 3.90 -2.53
C ARG A 31 14.49 2.64 -3.25
N ASN A 32 14.64 1.49 -2.60
CA ASN A 32 14.21 0.21 -3.18
C ASN A 32 12.69 0.12 -3.25
N ILE A 33 11.98 0.68 -2.28
CA ILE A 33 10.52 0.74 -2.31
C ILE A 33 10.04 1.56 -3.51
N VAL A 34 10.65 2.73 -3.73
CA VAL A 34 10.34 3.59 -4.87
C VAL A 34 10.54 2.83 -6.18
N LYS A 35 11.67 2.13 -6.30
CA LYS A 35 12.01 1.37 -7.50
C LYS A 35 11.01 0.25 -7.75
N ASP A 36 10.70 -0.53 -6.73
CA ASP A 36 9.77 -1.65 -6.87
C ASP A 36 8.34 -1.20 -7.13
N ALA A 37 7.96 -0.02 -6.64
CA ALA A 37 6.64 0.54 -6.93
C ALA A 37 6.55 1.06 -8.38
N GLY A 38 7.68 1.15 -9.08
CA GLY A 38 7.69 1.61 -10.46
C GLY A 38 7.46 3.10 -10.62
N LEU A 39 7.83 3.89 -9.60
CA LEU A 39 7.62 5.33 -9.61
C LEU A 39 8.95 6.08 -9.66
N THR A 40 8.86 7.35 -10.09
CA THR A 40 9.98 8.26 -9.94
C THR A 40 10.09 8.72 -8.49
N THR A 41 11.29 9.09 -8.07
CA THR A 41 11.52 9.60 -6.72
C THR A 41 10.62 10.82 -6.42
N GLY A 42 10.52 11.74 -7.38
CA GLY A 42 9.69 12.93 -7.20
C GLY A 42 8.20 12.61 -7.02
N ALA A 43 7.69 11.65 -7.81
CA ALA A 43 6.29 11.25 -7.70
C ALA A 43 6.02 10.57 -6.35
N PHE A 44 6.94 9.73 -5.89
CA PHE A 44 6.80 9.03 -4.62
C PHE A 44 6.79 10.01 -3.44
N TYR A 45 7.72 10.97 -3.41
CA TYR A 45 7.82 11.90 -2.29
C TYR A 45 6.64 12.86 -2.18
N LYS A 46 5.83 12.99 -3.21
CA LYS A 46 4.57 13.74 -3.11
C LYS A 46 3.57 13.04 -2.19
N TYR A 47 3.61 11.72 -2.15
CA TYR A 47 2.72 10.93 -1.30
C TYR A 47 3.30 10.75 0.10
N TYR A 48 4.57 10.37 0.19
CA TYR A 48 5.21 10.05 1.46
C TYR A 48 6.63 10.61 1.46
N PRO A 49 6.85 11.72 2.16
CA PRO A 49 8.16 12.40 2.13
C PRO A 49 9.25 11.68 2.92
N THR A 50 8.88 10.79 3.86
CA THR A 50 9.84 10.06 4.68
C THR A 50 9.43 8.60 4.84
N LYS A 51 10.39 7.77 5.24
CA LYS A 51 10.12 6.35 5.52
C LYS A 51 9.18 6.23 6.73
N GLU A 52 9.33 7.10 7.70
CA GLU A 52 8.49 7.12 8.90
C GLU A 52 7.04 7.46 8.55
N ALA A 53 6.82 8.43 7.66
CA ALA A 53 5.48 8.77 7.20
C ALA A 53 4.81 7.59 6.51
N LEU A 54 5.59 6.84 5.72
CA LEU A 54 5.12 5.65 5.03
C LEU A 54 4.74 4.54 6.02
N PHE A 55 5.60 4.33 7.01
CA PHE A 55 5.34 3.33 8.05
C PHE A 55 4.11 3.69 8.88
N ASP A 56 3.95 4.96 9.23
CA ASP A 56 2.78 5.43 9.96
C ASP A 56 1.49 5.19 9.19
N ALA A 57 1.51 5.40 7.88
CA ALA A 57 0.35 5.15 7.03
C ALA A 57 -0.03 3.66 7.02
N LEU A 58 0.97 2.78 7.06
CA LEU A 58 0.73 1.33 7.07
C LEU A 58 0.23 0.83 8.42
N THR A 59 0.61 1.48 9.51
CA THR A 59 0.23 1.05 10.86
C THR A 59 -0.94 1.82 11.43
N ASP A 60 -1.51 2.75 10.67
CA ASP A 60 -2.68 3.52 11.10
C ASP A 60 -3.87 2.55 11.25
N PRO A 61 -4.45 2.42 12.46
CA PRO A 61 -5.57 1.50 12.68
C PRO A 61 -6.78 1.80 11.80
N TYR A 62 -7.02 3.07 11.49
CA TYR A 62 -8.13 3.47 10.64
C TYR A 62 -7.94 2.95 9.22
N MET A 63 -6.74 3.08 8.67
CA MET A 63 -6.44 2.58 7.33
C MET A 63 -6.49 1.07 7.28
N GLU A 64 -5.98 0.40 8.29
CA GLU A 64 -6.04 -1.05 8.38
C GLU A 64 -7.49 -1.55 8.40
N HIS A 65 -8.35 -0.86 9.14
CA HIS A 65 -9.76 -1.20 9.20
C HIS A 65 -10.42 -1.05 7.84
N ILE A 66 -10.12 0.02 7.11
CA ILE A 66 -10.64 0.25 5.76
C ILE A 66 -10.20 -0.87 4.81
N TYR A 67 -8.93 -1.28 4.89
CA TYR A 67 -8.42 -2.36 4.05
C TYR A 67 -9.13 -3.68 4.35
N GLN A 68 -9.39 -3.97 5.62
CA GLN A 68 -10.11 -5.17 6.01
C GLN A 68 -11.53 -5.19 5.45
N ILE A 69 -12.23 -4.07 5.54
CA ILE A 69 -13.58 -3.94 4.97
C ILE A 69 -13.53 -4.14 3.46
N TYR A 70 -12.56 -3.52 2.80
CA TYR A 70 -12.40 -3.63 1.36
C TYR A 70 -12.16 -5.09 0.94
N ASP A 71 -11.28 -5.78 1.64
CA ASP A 71 -10.97 -7.17 1.35
C ASP A 71 -12.19 -8.07 1.53
N GLN A 72 -13.00 -7.82 2.56
CA GLN A 72 -14.23 -8.57 2.79
C GLN A 72 -15.23 -8.37 1.65
N ILE A 73 -15.36 -7.14 1.18
CA ILE A 73 -16.27 -6.83 0.07
C ILE A 73 -15.82 -7.55 -1.20
N VAL A 74 -14.53 -7.52 -1.49
CA VAL A 74 -13.96 -8.19 -2.66
C VAL A 74 -14.17 -9.70 -2.56
N GLU A 75 -13.92 -10.30 -1.40
CA GLU A 75 -14.12 -11.72 -1.18
C GLU A 75 -15.56 -12.14 -1.42
N GLU A 76 -16.52 -11.40 -0.87
CA GLU A 76 -17.93 -11.70 -1.05
C GLU A 76 -18.34 -11.56 -2.51
N PHE A 77 -17.82 -10.55 -3.17
CA PHE A 77 -18.09 -10.33 -4.59
C PHE A 77 -17.57 -11.50 -5.43
N GLU A 78 -16.38 -11.99 -5.12
CA GLU A 78 -15.80 -13.13 -5.81
C GLU A 78 -16.61 -14.41 -5.58
N LYS A 79 -17.10 -14.61 -4.37
CA LYS A 79 -17.97 -15.75 -4.05
C LYS A 79 -19.25 -15.72 -4.86
N LEU A 80 -19.86 -14.55 -4.99
CA LEU A 80 -21.07 -14.39 -5.81
C LEU A 80 -20.79 -14.71 -7.28
N SER A 81 -19.64 -14.30 -7.78
CA SER A 81 -19.23 -14.59 -9.16
C SER A 81 -18.93 -16.06 -9.36
N ALA A 82 -18.37 -16.72 -8.36
CA ALA A 82 -17.98 -18.13 -8.43
C ALA A 82 -19.18 -19.09 -8.28
N SER A 83 -20.28 -18.61 -7.74
CA SER A 83 -21.45 -19.48 -7.48
C SER A 83 -22.33 -19.72 -8.70
N ASP A 84 -21.98 -19.14 -9.82
CA ASP A 84 -22.72 -19.39 -11.07
C ASP A 84 -22.40 -20.79 -11.63
#